data_2e726910604183c1d73d29cd074f00b2
#
_entry.id   2e726910604183c1d73d29cd074f00b2
#
_cell.length_a   1.000
_cell.length_b   1.000
_cell.length_c   1.000
_cell.angle_alpha   90.00
_cell.angle_beta   90.00
_cell.angle_gamma   90.00
#
_symmetry.space_group_name_H-M   'P 1'
#
loop_
_entity.id
_entity.type
_entity.pdbx_description
1 polymer ?
#
loop_
_entity_poly.entity_id
_entity_poly.type
_entity_poly.pdbx_seq_one_letter_code
_entity_poly.pdbx_strand_id
1 'polypeptide(L)'
;MVGKEVMTYQPVVATVKGGYMQQVTYRPQHEELAMIQGDFKGKDIVSFDQFRVEDLQRLFALTHQMKRLAVNNEPSRLLEGLLVALLFFEPSSRTFSSFAAAVKRLGGQTIDMQNPETTSVSKGESFEDTIRVMEAYSNVIVLRHRTPGSARLAAGAAEFVPVINAGDGNNEHPTQTLLDLYTLYEHCGRLDNMTGLLAGDCLNSRTIHSLIRGLSLFKNNTVYLLSPQCLRLTRDDYVSFRARGINIVEISSKREIPRDCDFWYWTRVQKERFASLDGYRQALNDTVMVTPQLLERYGNKHMILMDPLPRVDSVDPAVDGDERAVYLRSQIRNGLYTRMALLALVLGRA
;
A
#
# COMPACT_ATOMS: atom_id res chain seq x y z
N MET A 1 -19.24 24.90 -34.47
CA MET A 1 -18.27 25.45 -33.51
C MET A 1 -19.09 26.03 -32.38
N VAL A 2 -19.21 25.31 -31.28
CA VAL A 2 -19.88 25.77 -30.05
C VAL A 2 -18.80 25.85 -29.00
N GLY A 3 -18.48 27.08 -28.58
CA GLY A 3 -17.46 27.34 -27.57
C GLY A 3 -17.88 26.76 -26.21
N LYS A 4 -17.01 25.96 -25.62
CA LYS A 4 -17.13 25.59 -24.21
C LYS A 4 -16.65 26.79 -23.39
N GLU A 5 -17.59 27.48 -22.74
CA GLU A 5 -17.28 28.42 -21.67
C GLU A 5 -16.67 27.66 -20.50
N VAL A 6 -15.42 27.98 -20.21
CA VAL A 6 -14.74 27.56 -18.99
C VAL A 6 -15.29 28.43 -17.86
N MET A 7 -16.16 27.85 -17.02
CA MET A 7 -16.58 28.52 -15.80
C MET A 7 -15.40 28.61 -14.83
N THR A 8 -14.79 29.78 -14.75
CA THR A 8 -13.84 30.12 -13.68
C THR A 8 -14.63 30.44 -12.41
N TYR A 9 -14.61 29.51 -11.44
CA TYR A 9 -15.14 29.77 -10.12
C TYR A 9 -14.24 30.79 -9.40
N GLN A 10 -14.78 31.94 -9.06
CA GLN A 10 -14.13 32.86 -8.13
C GLN A 10 -14.39 32.39 -6.68
N PRO A 11 -13.38 32.45 -5.79
CA PRO A 11 -13.59 32.07 -4.40
C PRO A 11 -14.59 33.03 -3.73
N VAL A 12 -15.61 32.47 -3.09
CA VAL A 12 -16.53 33.25 -2.24
C VAL A 12 -15.79 33.66 -0.99
N VAL A 13 -15.45 34.94 -0.88
CA VAL A 13 -14.84 35.50 0.32
C VAL A 13 -15.97 35.90 1.28
N ALA A 14 -16.19 35.08 2.32
CA ALA A 14 -17.03 35.47 3.45
C ALA A 14 -16.23 36.30 4.46
N THR A 15 -16.56 37.56 4.60
CA THR A 15 -15.93 38.44 5.61
C THR A 15 -16.63 38.27 6.95
N VAL A 16 -15.92 37.75 7.96
CA VAL A 16 -16.32 37.79 9.35
C VAL A 16 -15.41 38.82 10.09
N LYS A 17 -16.00 39.78 10.77
CA LYS A 17 -15.25 40.76 11.58
C LYS A 17 -14.62 40.04 12.77
N GLY A 18 -13.28 40.05 12.84
CA GLY A 18 -12.48 39.70 14.00
C GLY A 18 -12.18 38.21 14.16
N GLY A 19 -11.15 37.71 13.50
CA GLY A 19 -10.62 36.37 13.72
C GLY A 19 -9.93 35.81 12.47
N TYR A 20 -8.84 35.12 12.64
CA TYR A 20 -8.02 34.52 11.58
C TYR A 20 -8.87 33.70 10.63
N MET A 21 -9.00 34.13 9.36
CA MET A 21 -9.52 33.28 8.29
C MET A 21 -8.40 32.37 7.78
N GLN A 22 -8.53 31.08 7.99
CA GLN A 22 -7.89 30.12 7.08
C GLN A 22 -8.62 30.20 5.74
N GLN A 23 -7.90 30.53 4.67
CA GLN A 23 -8.42 30.41 3.31
C GLN A 23 -8.75 28.95 3.07
N VAL A 24 -10.03 28.64 2.93
CA VAL A 24 -10.47 27.31 2.49
C VAL A 24 -10.15 27.24 0.99
N THR A 25 -9.10 26.55 0.65
CA THR A 25 -8.69 26.34 -0.74
C THR A 25 -9.39 25.10 -1.27
N TYR A 26 -10.34 25.26 -2.19
CA TYR A 26 -10.92 24.15 -2.94
C TYR A 26 -9.84 23.41 -3.72
N ARG A 27 -9.84 22.09 -3.64
CA ARG A 27 -8.97 21.27 -4.47
C ARG A 27 -9.58 21.14 -5.86
N PRO A 28 -8.81 21.33 -6.95
CA PRO A 28 -9.33 21.09 -8.29
C PRO A 28 -9.71 19.61 -8.43
N GLN A 29 -10.94 19.34 -8.89
CA GLN A 29 -11.35 17.99 -9.27
C GLN A 29 -10.56 17.59 -10.53
N HIS A 30 -9.59 16.70 -10.40
CA HIS A 30 -8.78 16.22 -11.51
C HIS A 30 -9.31 14.89 -12.03
N GLU A 31 -9.55 14.80 -13.34
CA GLU A 31 -9.76 13.52 -14.04
C GLU A 31 -8.51 12.63 -13.96
N GLU A 32 -7.33 13.23 -13.88
CA GLU A 32 -6.05 12.55 -13.72
C GLU A 32 -5.48 12.71 -12.30
N LEU A 33 -4.91 11.63 -11.76
CA LEU A 33 -4.24 11.65 -10.46
C LEU A 33 -2.99 12.53 -10.51
N ALA A 34 -2.90 13.49 -9.61
CA ALA A 34 -1.72 14.35 -9.51
C ALA A 34 -0.47 13.55 -9.11
N MET A 35 0.61 13.70 -9.88
CA MET A 35 1.92 13.17 -9.53
C MET A 35 2.46 13.83 -8.26
N ILE A 36 3.22 13.09 -7.45
CA ILE A 36 3.82 13.61 -6.22
C ILE A 36 4.86 14.67 -6.50
N GLN A 37 5.85 14.38 -7.33
CA GLN A 37 6.88 15.33 -7.80
C GLN A 37 7.58 16.10 -6.67
N GLY A 38 7.95 15.39 -5.60
CA GLY A 38 8.60 15.95 -4.42
C GLY A 38 7.69 16.69 -3.44
N ASP A 39 6.47 17.03 -3.82
CA ASP A 39 5.50 17.69 -2.96
C ASP A 39 4.32 16.77 -2.63
N PHE A 40 4.30 16.28 -1.41
CA PHE A 40 3.25 15.40 -0.90
C PHE A 40 2.09 16.16 -0.27
N LYS A 41 2.31 17.42 0.12
CA LYS A 41 1.36 18.18 0.92
C LYS A 41 0.00 18.31 0.23
N GLY A 42 -1.04 17.82 0.91
CA GLY A 42 -2.41 17.88 0.43
C GLY A 42 -2.69 16.98 -0.77
N LYS A 43 -1.78 16.14 -1.24
CA LYS A 43 -2.03 15.23 -2.38
C LYS A 43 -2.65 13.92 -1.94
N ASP A 44 -3.53 13.40 -2.79
CA ASP A 44 -4.07 12.07 -2.65
C ASP A 44 -3.01 11.03 -2.93
N ILE A 45 -3.04 9.95 -2.19
CA ILE A 45 -2.19 8.76 -2.40
C ILE A 45 -3.10 7.60 -2.79
N VAL A 46 -3.51 7.57 -4.05
CA VAL A 46 -4.51 6.64 -4.59
C VAL A 46 -3.86 5.48 -5.31
N SER A 47 -2.80 5.76 -6.08
CA SER A 47 -2.09 4.78 -6.89
C SER A 47 -0.58 4.90 -6.69
N PHE A 48 0.13 3.78 -6.83
CA PHE A 48 1.59 3.79 -6.82
C PHE A 48 2.17 4.49 -8.05
N ASP A 49 1.42 4.58 -9.14
CA ASP A 49 1.84 5.27 -10.38
C ASP A 49 2.03 6.78 -10.21
N GLN A 50 1.61 7.36 -9.07
CA GLN A 50 1.85 8.77 -8.73
C GLN A 50 3.30 9.06 -8.29
N PHE A 51 4.08 8.02 -7.97
CA PHE A 51 5.42 8.18 -7.41
C PHE A 51 6.52 8.08 -8.47
N ARG A 52 7.58 8.86 -8.24
CA ARG A 52 8.87 8.74 -8.90
C ARG A 52 9.93 8.27 -7.91
N VAL A 53 11.11 7.94 -8.40
CA VAL A 53 12.23 7.48 -7.56
C VAL A 53 12.59 8.52 -6.50
N GLU A 54 12.59 9.81 -6.85
CA GLU A 54 12.91 10.92 -5.95
C GLU A 54 11.89 11.03 -4.80
N ASP A 55 10.62 10.77 -5.09
CA ASP A 55 9.55 10.75 -4.08
C ASP A 55 9.78 9.64 -3.06
N LEU A 56 10.18 8.46 -3.54
CA LEU A 56 10.50 7.32 -2.68
C LEU A 56 11.74 7.59 -1.82
N GLN A 57 12.77 8.21 -2.40
CA GLN A 57 13.98 8.60 -1.65
C GLN A 57 13.63 9.55 -0.50
N ARG A 58 12.80 10.58 -0.76
CA ARG A 58 12.32 11.50 0.27
C ARG A 58 11.52 10.77 1.35
N LEU A 59 10.57 9.93 0.94
CA LEU A 59 9.77 9.14 1.88
C LEU A 59 10.64 8.20 2.73
N PHE A 60 11.62 7.52 2.13
CA PHE A 60 12.50 6.59 2.84
C PHE A 60 13.43 7.29 3.83
N ALA A 61 13.97 8.45 3.46
CA ALA A 61 14.76 9.26 4.38
C ALA A 61 13.93 9.65 5.62
N LEU A 62 12.69 10.08 5.43
CA LEU A 62 11.79 10.38 6.54
C LEU A 62 11.36 9.11 7.31
N THR A 63 11.11 8.00 6.61
CA THR A 63 10.80 6.71 7.25
C THR A 63 11.91 6.27 8.20
N HIS A 64 13.17 6.48 7.82
CA HIS A 64 14.31 6.20 8.69
C HIS A 64 14.30 7.06 9.97
N GLN A 65 13.91 8.35 9.87
CA GLN A 65 13.74 9.22 11.04
C GLN A 65 12.57 8.74 11.91
N MET A 66 11.42 8.37 11.31
CA MET A 66 10.27 7.84 12.03
C MET A 66 10.60 6.52 12.75
N LYS A 67 11.43 5.67 12.13
CA LYS A 67 11.94 4.45 12.77
C LYS A 67 12.71 4.78 14.05
N ARG A 68 13.64 5.73 14.03
CA ARG A 68 14.40 6.14 15.22
C ARG A 68 13.48 6.66 16.33
N LEU A 69 12.57 7.57 15.98
CA LEU A 69 11.56 8.12 16.89
C LEU A 69 10.73 6.99 17.54
N ALA A 70 10.25 6.04 16.74
CA ALA A 70 9.41 4.96 17.24
C ALA A 70 10.16 3.92 18.08
N VAL A 71 11.40 3.59 17.72
CA VAL A 71 12.25 2.63 18.46
C VAL A 71 12.67 3.20 19.82
N ASN A 72 13.02 4.48 19.88
CA ASN A 72 13.42 5.17 21.09
C ASN A 72 12.22 5.57 21.98
N ASN A 73 10.97 5.35 21.50
CA ASN A 73 9.75 5.86 22.15
C ASN A 73 9.78 7.37 22.39
N GLU A 74 10.37 8.12 21.47
CA GLU A 74 10.43 9.57 21.56
C GLU A 74 9.03 10.18 21.34
N PRO A 75 8.59 11.12 22.16
CA PRO A 75 7.31 11.80 21.96
C PRO A 75 7.36 12.65 20.69
N SER A 76 6.26 12.67 19.95
CA SER A 76 6.11 13.50 18.75
C SER A 76 4.83 14.31 18.81
N ARG A 77 4.89 15.55 18.32
CA ARG A 77 3.76 16.46 18.17
C ARG A 77 3.51 16.85 16.72
N LEU A 78 4.06 16.08 15.76
CA LEU A 78 3.92 16.39 14.33
C LEU A 78 2.46 16.47 13.88
N LEU A 79 1.58 15.65 14.41
CA LEU A 79 0.16 15.64 14.09
C LEU A 79 -0.72 16.17 15.25
N GLU A 80 -0.14 16.92 16.21
CA GLU A 80 -0.91 17.53 17.30
C GLU A 80 -2.01 18.44 16.74
N GLY A 81 -3.23 18.27 17.23
CA GLY A 81 -4.42 19.00 16.76
C GLY A 81 -5.00 18.51 15.45
N LEU A 82 -4.45 17.48 14.81
CA LEU A 82 -4.96 16.91 13.57
C LEU A 82 -5.76 15.62 13.81
N LEU A 83 -6.83 15.46 13.01
CA LEU A 83 -7.71 14.31 13.00
C LEU A 83 -7.53 13.53 11.68
N VAL A 84 -7.39 12.22 11.78
CA VAL A 84 -7.31 11.29 10.65
C VAL A 84 -8.54 10.40 10.64
N ALA A 85 -9.35 10.44 9.58
CA ALA A 85 -10.46 9.51 9.43
C ALA A 85 -9.95 8.17 8.89
N LEU A 86 -10.16 7.08 9.63
CA LEU A 86 -9.84 5.71 9.23
C LEU A 86 -11.11 5.00 8.79
N LEU A 87 -11.40 5.01 7.48
CA LEU A 87 -12.62 4.45 6.89
C LEU A 87 -12.31 3.06 6.33
N PHE A 88 -12.63 2.01 7.07
CA PHE A 88 -12.34 0.64 6.71
C PHE A 88 -13.60 -0.16 6.42
N PHE A 89 -14.09 -0.09 5.18
CA PHE A 89 -15.25 -0.84 4.69
C PHE A 89 -14.93 -2.29 4.32
N GLU A 90 -13.65 -2.67 4.33
CA GLU A 90 -13.18 -4.05 4.26
C GLU A 90 -12.34 -4.36 5.50
N PRO A 91 -12.60 -5.48 6.23
CA PRO A 91 -11.85 -5.82 7.43
C PRO A 91 -10.34 -5.92 7.20
N SER A 92 -9.56 -5.25 8.03
CA SER A 92 -8.09 -5.33 8.01
C SER A 92 -7.49 -4.90 9.34
N SER A 93 -7.30 -5.84 10.26
CA SER A 93 -6.73 -5.55 11.58
C SER A 93 -5.31 -4.96 11.49
N ARG A 94 -4.45 -5.48 10.62
CA ARG A 94 -3.05 -5.00 10.50
C ARG A 94 -2.95 -3.59 9.95
N THR A 95 -3.59 -3.31 8.80
CA THR A 95 -3.51 -2.00 8.16
C THR A 95 -4.17 -0.93 9.03
N PHE A 96 -5.34 -1.23 9.58
CA PHE A 96 -6.04 -0.34 10.50
C PHE A 96 -5.18 0.00 11.73
N SER A 97 -4.74 -1.03 12.46
CA SER A 97 -3.93 -0.82 13.68
C SER A 97 -2.62 -0.10 13.40
N SER A 98 -2.00 -0.34 12.23
CA SER A 98 -0.77 0.33 11.84
C SER A 98 -0.98 1.82 11.57
N PHE A 99 -2.06 2.22 10.87
CA PHE A 99 -2.42 3.63 10.69
C PHE A 99 -2.80 4.28 12.02
N ALA A 100 -3.65 3.65 12.82
CA ALA A 100 -4.03 4.17 14.13
C ALA A 100 -2.82 4.38 15.05
N ALA A 101 -1.89 3.42 15.06
CA ALA A 101 -0.63 3.54 15.80
C ALA A 101 0.26 4.67 15.24
N ALA A 102 0.36 4.82 13.91
CA ALA A 102 1.14 5.87 13.27
C ALA A 102 0.63 7.27 13.66
N VAL A 103 -0.68 7.50 13.59
CA VAL A 103 -1.32 8.75 13.99
C VAL A 103 -1.03 9.07 15.45
N LYS A 104 -1.28 8.12 16.35
CA LYS A 104 -1.10 8.31 17.80
C LYS A 104 0.36 8.53 18.18
N ARG A 105 1.32 7.84 17.55
CA ARG A 105 2.75 8.07 17.77
C ARG A 105 3.22 9.45 17.30
N LEU A 106 2.53 10.05 16.35
CA LEU A 106 2.80 11.40 15.87
C LEU A 106 2.02 12.50 16.64
N GLY A 107 1.25 12.12 17.69
CA GLY A 107 0.49 13.07 18.53
C GLY A 107 -0.87 13.45 17.94
N GLY A 108 -1.32 12.81 16.87
CA GLY A 108 -2.65 13.01 16.26
C GLY A 108 -3.73 12.14 16.88
N GLN A 109 -4.97 12.34 16.40
CA GLN A 109 -6.15 11.58 16.82
C GLN A 109 -6.82 10.93 15.61
N THR A 110 -7.65 9.90 15.84
CA THR A 110 -8.36 9.20 14.78
C THR A 110 -9.86 9.28 14.96
N ILE A 111 -10.59 9.30 13.82
CA ILE A 111 -12.02 9.01 13.75
C ILE A 111 -12.13 7.66 13.05
N ASP A 112 -12.60 6.65 13.79
CA ASP A 112 -12.54 5.26 13.34
C ASP A 112 -13.93 4.81 12.85
N MET A 113 -14.01 4.39 11.57
CA MET A 113 -15.18 3.74 11.00
C MET A 113 -14.76 2.36 10.47
N GLN A 114 -15.15 1.33 11.22
CA GLN A 114 -15.03 -0.06 10.83
C GLN A 114 -16.43 -0.66 10.79
N ASN A 115 -16.69 -1.52 9.83
CA ASN A 115 -17.98 -2.14 9.67
C ASN A 115 -19.11 -1.17 9.19
N PRO A 116 -19.27 -1.02 7.87
CA PRO A 116 -20.25 -0.11 7.27
C PRO A 116 -21.70 -0.44 7.66
N GLU A 117 -22.00 -1.68 8.06
CA GLU A 117 -23.34 -2.11 8.45
C GLU A 117 -23.86 -1.41 9.72
N THR A 118 -22.95 -0.84 10.52
CA THR A 118 -23.30 -0.08 11.74
C THR A 118 -23.33 1.43 11.54
N THR A 119 -23.19 1.90 10.29
CA THR A 119 -23.09 3.32 9.94
C THR A 119 -24.33 3.78 9.16
N SER A 120 -24.35 5.06 8.76
CA SER A 120 -25.40 5.63 7.91
C SER A 120 -25.47 4.99 6.52
N VAL A 121 -24.42 4.34 6.07
CA VAL A 121 -24.39 3.53 4.85
C VAL A 121 -25.48 2.45 4.85
N SER A 122 -25.74 1.83 6.00
CA SER A 122 -26.82 0.84 6.17
C SER A 122 -28.22 1.45 6.01
N LYS A 123 -28.36 2.77 6.10
CA LYS A 123 -29.61 3.52 5.89
C LYS A 123 -29.76 4.05 4.48
N GLY A 124 -28.79 3.76 3.58
CA GLY A 124 -28.82 4.19 2.18
C GLY A 124 -28.03 5.46 1.89
N GLU A 125 -27.17 5.93 2.81
CA GLU A 125 -26.24 7.04 2.53
C GLU A 125 -25.28 6.64 1.40
N SER A 126 -25.07 7.53 0.44
CA SER A 126 -24.13 7.28 -0.67
C SER A 126 -22.69 7.24 -0.17
N PHE A 127 -21.83 6.56 -0.94
CA PHE A 127 -20.40 6.51 -0.63
C PHE A 127 -19.78 7.91 -0.66
N GLU A 128 -20.13 8.71 -1.66
CA GLU A 128 -19.66 10.08 -1.84
C GLU A 128 -20.10 10.99 -0.69
N ASP A 129 -21.32 10.85 -0.19
CA ASP A 129 -21.82 11.64 0.94
C ASP A 129 -21.09 11.25 2.23
N THR A 130 -20.83 9.96 2.43
CA THR A 130 -19.99 9.49 3.55
C THR A 130 -18.59 10.12 3.51
N ILE A 131 -17.96 10.22 2.33
CA ILE A 131 -16.66 10.87 2.18
C ILE A 131 -16.74 12.35 2.53
N ARG A 132 -17.73 13.08 2.00
CA ARG A 132 -17.95 14.52 2.30
C ARG A 132 -18.22 14.80 3.77
N VAL A 133 -18.98 13.94 4.44
CA VAL A 133 -19.21 14.05 5.88
C VAL A 133 -17.90 13.85 6.65
N MET A 134 -17.10 12.85 6.29
CA MET A 134 -15.87 12.55 7.00
C MET A 134 -14.76 13.56 6.74
N GLU A 135 -14.71 14.18 5.55
CA GLU A 135 -13.77 15.27 5.30
C GLU A 135 -14.08 16.52 6.15
N ALA A 136 -15.36 16.79 6.46
CA ALA A 136 -15.74 17.90 7.33
C ALA A 136 -15.20 17.74 8.77
N TYR A 137 -14.87 16.52 9.19
CA TYR A 137 -14.40 16.21 10.54
C TYR A 137 -12.91 15.89 10.61
N SER A 138 -12.20 15.75 9.49
CA SER A 138 -10.82 15.26 9.48
C SER A 138 -9.91 16.10 8.59
N ASN A 139 -8.60 15.88 8.72
CA ASN A 139 -7.57 16.55 7.92
C ASN A 139 -7.01 15.64 6.82
N VAL A 140 -7.30 14.35 6.88
CA VAL A 140 -6.98 13.34 5.88
C VAL A 140 -7.89 12.13 6.07
N ILE A 141 -8.28 11.49 4.96
CA ILE A 141 -9.05 10.24 4.96
C ILE A 141 -8.13 9.09 4.55
N VAL A 142 -8.05 8.05 5.37
CA VAL A 142 -7.41 6.78 5.04
C VAL A 142 -8.54 5.79 4.72
N LEU A 143 -8.63 5.40 3.46
CA LEU A 143 -9.72 4.56 2.95
C LEU A 143 -9.26 3.14 2.65
N ARG A 144 -9.97 2.14 3.18
CA ARG A 144 -9.93 0.77 2.71
C ARG A 144 -11.31 0.29 2.31
N HIS A 145 -11.44 -0.21 1.07
CA HIS A 145 -12.73 -0.63 0.52
C HIS A 145 -12.60 -1.94 -0.27
N ARG A 146 -13.71 -2.70 -0.37
CA ARG A 146 -13.72 -3.97 -1.13
C ARG A 146 -13.83 -3.80 -2.64
N THR A 147 -14.33 -2.64 -3.10
CA THR A 147 -14.56 -2.37 -4.52
C THR A 147 -13.32 -1.73 -5.16
N PRO A 148 -12.80 -2.28 -6.27
CA PRO A 148 -11.73 -1.65 -7.03
C PRO A 148 -12.09 -0.25 -7.50
N GLY A 149 -11.14 0.68 -7.47
CA GLY A 149 -11.34 2.08 -7.89
C GLY A 149 -12.01 2.99 -6.86
N SER A 150 -12.48 2.45 -5.72
CA SER A 150 -13.16 3.25 -4.69
C SER A 150 -12.28 4.35 -4.08
N ALA A 151 -10.96 4.14 -4.01
CA ALA A 151 -10.04 5.17 -3.54
C ALA A 151 -10.00 6.38 -4.49
N ARG A 152 -10.09 6.15 -5.80
CA ARG A 152 -10.19 7.24 -6.80
C ARG A 152 -11.52 7.96 -6.71
N LEU A 153 -12.63 7.23 -6.53
CA LEU A 153 -13.95 7.84 -6.31
C LEU A 153 -13.96 8.70 -5.04
N ALA A 154 -13.38 8.20 -3.95
CA ALA A 154 -13.25 8.98 -2.71
C ALA A 154 -12.42 10.24 -2.89
N ALA A 155 -11.29 10.17 -3.60
CA ALA A 155 -10.45 11.33 -3.92
C ALA A 155 -11.19 12.36 -4.80
N GLY A 156 -12.07 11.89 -5.68
CA GLY A 156 -12.94 12.77 -6.47
C GLY A 156 -14.11 13.37 -5.68
N ALA A 157 -14.59 12.72 -4.64
CA ALA A 157 -15.66 13.21 -3.78
C ALA A 157 -15.16 14.17 -2.68
N ALA A 158 -13.94 13.98 -2.21
CA ALA A 158 -13.29 14.85 -1.20
C ALA A 158 -12.78 16.13 -1.85
N GLU A 159 -13.24 17.28 -1.38
CA GLU A 159 -12.91 18.59 -1.93
C GLU A 159 -11.81 19.32 -1.13
N PHE A 160 -11.64 18.98 0.13
CA PHE A 160 -10.80 19.75 1.07
C PHE A 160 -9.63 18.95 1.64
N VAL A 161 -9.76 17.65 1.79
CA VAL A 161 -8.75 16.82 2.46
C VAL A 161 -8.22 15.72 1.54
N PRO A 162 -6.95 15.33 1.67
CA PRO A 162 -6.38 14.24 0.89
C PRO A 162 -6.95 12.88 1.29
N VAL A 163 -6.98 11.95 0.33
CA VAL A 163 -7.34 10.56 0.50
C VAL A 163 -6.13 9.66 0.35
N ILE A 164 -5.92 8.75 1.29
CA ILE A 164 -4.86 7.72 1.24
C ILE A 164 -5.51 6.35 1.05
N ASN A 165 -5.16 5.66 -0.03
CA ASN A 165 -5.58 4.31 -0.33
C ASN A 165 -4.89 3.29 0.58
N ALA A 166 -5.63 2.68 1.49
CA ALA A 166 -5.21 1.57 2.36
C ALA A 166 -5.63 0.19 1.82
N GLY A 167 -5.96 0.12 0.54
CA GLY A 167 -6.37 -1.07 -0.21
C GLY A 167 -7.79 -0.98 -0.76
N ASP A 168 -7.94 -1.02 -2.08
CA ASP A 168 -9.21 -1.00 -2.79
C ASP A 168 -9.43 -2.27 -3.62
N GLY A 169 -10.11 -3.24 -3.04
CA GLY A 169 -10.41 -4.53 -3.66
C GLY A 169 -9.13 -5.30 -4.05
N ASN A 170 -9.09 -5.78 -5.28
CA ASN A 170 -7.91 -6.41 -5.89
C ASN A 170 -7.06 -5.43 -6.74
N ASN A 171 -7.38 -4.14 -6.73
CA ASN A 171 -6.70 -3.12 -7.52
C ASN A 171 -5.32 -2.79 -6.93
N GLU A 172 -5.24 -1.87 -5.96
CA GLU A 172 -3.96 -1.44 -5.40
C GLU A 172 -3.95 -1.36 -3.87
N HIS A 173 -2.75 -1.39 -3.33
CA HIS A 173 -2.46 -1.06 -1.94
C HIS A 173 -1.15 -0.27 -1.87
N PRO A 174 -1.14 1.02 -2.26
CA PRO A 174 0.09 1.80 -2.38
C PRO A 174 0.95 1.78 -1.11
N THR A 175 0.32 1.87 0.06
CA THR A 175 1.07 1.87 1.33
C THR A 175 1.70 0.52 1.67
N GLN A 176 1.23 -0.59 1.07
CA GLN A 176 1.92 -1.88 1.16
C GLN A 176 3.15 -1.88 0.26
N THR A 177 3.03 -1.39 -0.98
CA THR A 177 4.18 -1.25 -1.87
C THR A 177 5.29 -0.41 -1.24
N LEU A 178 4.92 0.74 -0.65
CA LEU A 178 5.89 1.64 -0.01
C LEU A 178 6.65 0.95 1.13
N LEU A 179 5.97 0.22 2.00
CA LEU A 179 6.64 -0.50 3.10
C LEU A 179 7.48 -1.68 2.61
N ASP A 180 7.04 -2.38 1.57
CA ASP A 180 7.78 -3.50 1.00
C ASP A 180 9.06 -3.02 0.30
N LEU A 181 8.98 -1.96 -0.49
CA LEU A 181 10.16 -1.32 -1.11
C LEU A 181 11.11 -0.73 -0.05
N TYR A 182 10.58 -0.11 1.00
CA TYR A 182 11.43 0.37 2.09
C TYR A 182 12.13 -0.79 2.81
N THR A 183 11.45 -1.92 3.00
CA THR A 183 12.04 -3.11 3.60
C THR A 183 13.16 -3.67 2.73
N LEU A 184 12.96 -3.76 1.42
CA LEU A 184 14.00 -4.15 0.47
C LEU A 184 15.18 -3.18 0.52
N TYR A 185 14.92 -1.87 0.46
CA TYR A 185 15.95 -0.85 0.51
C TYR A 185 16.75 -0.91 1.81
N GLU A 186 16.08 -1.10 2.95
CA GLU A 186 16.74 -1.19 4.26
C GLU A 186 17.69 -2.38 4.38
N HIS A 187 17.31 -3.53 3.82
CA HIS A 187 18.09 -4.76 3.90
C HIS A 187 19.15 -4.89 2.80
N CYS A 188 18.84 -4.45 1.59
CA CYS A 188 19.70 -4.65 0.42
C CYS A 188 20.51 -3.39 0.05
N GLY A 189 20.19 -2.21 0.60
CA GLY A 189 20.84 -0.93 0.31
C GLY A 189 20.57 -0.38 -1.09
N ARG A 190 19.79 -1.09 -1.91
CA ARG A 190 19.47 -0.75 -3.31
C ARG A 190 18.10 -1.26 -3.70
N LEU A 191 17.57 -0.74 -4.80
CA LEU A 191 16.37 -1.24 -5.47
C LEU A 191 16.58 -1.45 -6.98
N ASP A 192 17.74 -1.09 -7.51
CA ASP A 192 18.17 -1.44 -8.86
C ASP A 192 18.90 -2.79 -8.86
N ASN A 193 18.90 -3.48 -10.02
CA ASN A 193 19.59 -4.76 -10.22
C ASN A 193 19.19 -5.83 -9.19
N MET A 194 17.91 -5.88 -8.85
CA MET A 194 17.37 -6.86 -7.89
C MET A 194 16.93 -8.13 -8.62
N THR A 195 17.21 -9.26 -8.00
CA THR A 195 16.63 -10.56 -8.37
C THR A 195 15.66 -10.99 -7.29
N GLY A 196 14.37 -11.05 -7.61
CA GLY A 196 13.32 -11.43 -6.67
C GLY A 196 12.58 -12.68 -7.07
N LEU A 197 12.13 -13.47 -6.08
CA LEU A 197 11.16 -14.55 -6.26
C LEU A 197 9.85 -14.15 -5.60
N LEU A 198 8.77 -14.11 -6.40
CA LEU A 198 7.41 -13.89 -5.90
C LEU A 198 6.63 -15.19 -6.08
N ALA A 199 5.99 -15.67 -5.02
CA ALA A 199 5.35 -16.98 -5.05
C ALA A 199 3.98 -17.02 -4.39
N GLY A 200 3.15 -17.99 -4.80
CA GLY A 200 1.80 -18.22 -4.32
C GLY A 200 0.74 -17.77 -5.30
N ASP A 201 -0.20 -16.95 -4.87
CA ASP A 201 -1.32 -16.48 -5.71
C ASP A 201 -0.91 -15.25 -6.52
N CYS A 202 -0.25 -15.44 -7.65
CA CYS A 202 0.15 -14.34 -8.54
C CYS A 202 -1.03 -13.70 -9.28
N LEU A 203 -2.12 -14.43 -9.48
CA LEU A 203 -3.31 -13.96 -10.19
C LEU A 203 -4.08 -12.90 -9.38
N ASN A 204 -4.36 -13.21 -8.10
CA ASN A 204 -5.27 -12.41 -7.29
C ASN A 204 -4.54 -11.51 -6.27
N SER A 205 -3.23 -11.67 -6.12
CA SER A 205 -2.47 -10.94 -5.10
C SER A 205 -2.16 -9.51 -5.52
N ARG A 206 -3.01 -8.56 -5.11
CA ARG A 206 -2.72 -7.12 -5.30
C ARG A 206 -1.34 -6.69 -4.77
N THR A 207 -0.80 -7.40 -3.75
CA THR A 207 0.51 -7.06 -3.19
C THR A 207 1.64 -7.46 -4.12
N ILE A 208 1.53 -8.61 -4.82
CA ILE A 208 2.46 -9.00 -5.88
C ILE A 208 2.40 -7.99 -7.03
N HIS A 209 1.20 -7.66 -7.53
CA HIS A 209 1.04 -6.70 -8.63
C HIS A 209 1.62 -5.34 -8.27
N SER A 210 1.33 -4.85 -7.07
CA SER A 210 1.84 -3.57 -6.58
C SER A 210 3.36 -3.57 -6.38
N LEU A 211 3.93 -4.68 -5.88
CA LEU A 211 5.38 -4.80 -5.72
C LEU A 211 6.10 -4.84 -7.08
N ILE A 212 5.57 -5.55 -8.08
CA ILE A 212 6.10 -5.54 -9.45
C ILE A 212 6.07 -4.11 -10.01
N ARG A 213 4.96 -3.37 -9.87
CA ARG A 213 4.88 -1.95 -10.26
C ARG A 213 5.94 -1.10 -9.54
N GLY A 214 6.10 -1.32 -8.23
CA GLY A 214 7.10 -0.62 -7.45
C GLY A 214 8.53 -0.86 -7.94
N LEU A 215 8.87 -2.11 -8.18
CA LEU A 215 10.19 -2.49 -8.70
C LEU A 215 10.43 -2.02 -10.13
N SER A 216 9.38 -1.81 -10.93
CA SER A 216 9.50 -1.31 -12.30
C SER A 216 9.95 0.16 -12.39
N LEU A 217 9.93 0.92 -11.30
CA LEU A 217 10.54 2.26 -11.24
C LEU A 217 12.08 2.22 -11.24
N PHE A 218 12.66 1.08 -10.94
CA PHE A 218 14.08 0.88 -10.78
C PHE A 218 14.65 0.02 -11.92
N LYS A 219 15.93 0.18 -12.21
CA LYS A 219 16.55 -0.40 -13.40
C LYS A 219 16.96 -1.87 -13.18
N ASN A 220 16.90 -2.64 -14.28
CA ASN A 220 17.48 -3.98 -14.38
C ASN A 220 16.97 -4.98 -13.34
N ASN A 221 15.72 -4.86 -12.89
CA ASN A 221 15.11 -5.78 -11.97
C ASN A 221 14.56 -7.01 -12.69
N THR A 222 14.79 -8.18 -12.12
CA THR A 222 14.23 -9.46 -12.57
C THR A 222 13.40 -10.07 -11.45
N VAL A 223 12.17 -10.45 -11.78
CA VAL A 223 11.29 -11.19 -10.87
C VAL A 223 10.94 -12.55 -11.45
N TYR A 224 11.15 -13.58 -10.65
CA TYR A 224 10.73 -14.95 -10.94
C TYR A 224 9.38 -15.18 -10.27
N LEU A 225 8.43 -15.75 -11.01
CA LEU A 225 7.08 -16.02 -10.51
C LEU A 225 6.89 -17.52 -10.35
N LEU A 226 6.72 -18.00 -9.12
CA LEU A 226 6.43 -19.39 -8.79
C LEU A 226 4.99 -19.52 -8.32
N SER A 227 4.12 -20.00 -9.22
CA SER A 227 2.69 -20.09 -8.98
C SER A 227 2.09 -21.33 -9.63
N PRO A 228 1.06 -21.97 -9.04
CA PRO A 228 0.25 -22.96 -9.73
C PRO A 228 -0.28 -22.40 -11.05
N GLN A 229 -0.47 -23.25 -12.04
CA GLN A 229 -0.89 -22.82 -13.38
C GLN A 229 -2.19 -21.99 -13.36
N CYS A 230 -3.15 -22.36 -12.51
CA CYS A 230 -4.42 -21.63 -12.35
C CYS A 230 -4.31 -20.28 -11.60
N LEU A 231 -3.16 -19.99 -11.00
CA LEU A 231 -2.89 -18.77 -10.23
C LEU A 231 -1.75 -17.91 -10.82
N ARG A 232 -1.36 -18.15 -12.06
CA ARG A 232 -0.39 -17.34 -12.79
C ARG A 232 -0.98 -15.96 -13.13
N LEU A 233 -0.11 -15.02 -13.42
CA LEU A 233 -0.52 -13.72 -13.97
C LEU A 233 -1.39 -13.93 -15.21
N THR A 234 -2.33 -13.02 -15.44
CA THR A 234 -3.00 -12.93 -16.73
C THR A 234 -1.98 -12.55 -17.81
N ARG A 235 -2.30 -12.86 -19.06
CA ARG A 235 -1.45 -12.44 -20.19
C ARG A 235 -1.34 -10.92 -20.26
N ASP A 236 -2.43 -10.22 -19.96
CA ASP A 236 -2.47 -8.76 -20.02
C ASP A 236 -1.62 -8.13 -18.91
N ASP A 237 -1.69 -8.65 -17.68
CA ASP A 237 -0.81 -8.21 -16.59
C ASP A 237 0.66 -8.46 -16.90
N TYR A 238 0.98 -9.66 -17.42
CA TYR A 238 2.33 -10.03 -17.81
C TYR A 238 2.90 -9.05 -18.85
N VAL A 239 2.14 -8.76 -19.92
CA VAL A 239 2.54 -7.82 -20.98
C VAL A 239 2.67 -6.40 -20.42
N SER A 240 1.70 -5.96 -19.62
CA SER A 240 1.70 -4.64 -19.00
C SER A 240 2.92 -4.41 -18.11
N PHE A 241 3.27 -5.38 -17.26
CA PHE A 241 4.45 -5.26 -16.40
C PHE A 241 5.76 -5.27 -17.20
N ARG A 242 5.86 -6.12 -18.21
CA ARG A 242 7.05 -6.11 -19.08
C ARG A 242 7.23 -4.81 -19.85
N ALA A 243 6.14 -4.19 -20.27
CA ALA A 243 6.16 -2.89 -20.92
C ALA A 243 6.70 -1.77 -19.99
N ARG A 244 6.63 -1.97 -18.67
CA ARG A 244 7.23 -1.07 -17.66
C ARG A 244 8.74 -1.27 -17.48
N GLY A 245 9.36 -2.20 -18.20
CA GLY A 245 10.81 -2.43 -18.18
C GLY A 245 11.31 -3.44 -17.14
N ILE A 246 10.43 -4.09 -16.39
CA ILE A 246 10.82 -5.16 -15.47
C ILE A 246 10.92 -6.49 -16.22
N ASN A 247 11.96 -7.27 -15.95
CA ASN A 247 12.08 -8.61 -16.49
C ASN A 247 11.29 -9.60 -15.63
N ILE A 248 10.37 -10.36 -16.27
CA ILE A 248 9.52 -11.34 -15.59
C ILE A 248 9.80 -12.73 -16.19
N VAL A 249 10.05 -13.70 -15.32
CA VAL A 249 10.32 -15.09 -15.66
C VAL A 249 9.34 -15.98 -14.88
N GLU A 250 8.40 -16.62 -15.56
CA GLU A 250 7.54 -17.62 -14.93
C GLU A 250 8.28 -18.95 -14.81
N ILE A 251 8.28 -19.52 -13.61
CA ILE A 251 8.84 -20.84 -13.31
C ILE A 251 7.76 -21.78 -12.82
N SER A 252 7.92 -23.07 -13.09
CA SER A 252 6.92 -24.11 -12.79
C SER A 252 7.32 -25.02 -11.63
N SER A 253 8.57 -24.95 -11.23
CA SER A 253 9.13 -25.85 -10.22
C SER A 253 10.07 -25.13 -9.28
N LYS A 254 10.06 -25.53 -8.01
CA LYS A 254 11.06 -25.08 -7.01
C LYS A 254 12.52 -25.37 -7.43
N ARG A 255 12.74 -26.28 -8.38
CA ARG A 255 14.10 -26.59 -8.91
C ARG A 255 14.65 -25.47 -9.78
N GLU A 256 13.77 -24.60 -10.29
CA GLU A 256 14.10 -23.47 -11.15
C GLU A 256 14.31 -22.17 -10.36
N ILE A 257 14.17 -22.21 -9.03
CA ILE A 257 14.42 -21.05 -8.16
C ILE A 257 15.89 -20.62 -8.28
N PRO A 258 16.16 -19.34 -8.66
CA PRO A 258 17.52 -18.83 -8.74
C PRO A 258 18.21 -18.82 -7.37
N ARG A 259 19.50 -19.11 -7.37
CA ARG A 259 20.32 -19.15 -6.16
C ARG A 259 20.77 -17.77 -5.67
N ASP A 260 20.69 -16.79 -6.51
CA ASP A 260 21.15 -15.41 -6.32
C ASP A 260 20.03 -14.41 -6.05
N CYS A 261 18.85 -14.88 -5.62
CA CYS A 261 17.77 -13.98 -5.23
C CYS A 261 18.19 -13.05 -4.09
N ASP A 262 17.89 -11.77 -4.22
CA ASP A 262 18.01 -10.77 -3.15
C ASP A 262 16.87 -10.91 -2.15
N PHE A 263 15.69 -11.31 -2.63
CA PHE A 263 14.52 -11.50 -1.78
C PHE A 263 13.57 -12.55 -2.32
N TRP A 264 12.82 -13.14 -1.39
CA TRP A 264 11.65 -13.93 -1.64
C TRP A 264 10.43 -13.23 -1.05
N TYR A 265 9.34 -13.18 -1.82
CA TYR A 265 8.06 -12.60 -1.41
C TYR A 265 6.97 -13.65 -1.61
N TRP A 266 6.44 -14.18 -0.53
CA TRP A 266 5.46 -15.25 -0.55
C TRP A 266 4.07 -14.71 -0.23
N THR A 267 3.04 -15.25 -0.89
CA THR A 267 1.64 -14.94 -0.59
C THR A 267 0.83 -16.20 -0.44
N ARG A 268 -0.16 -16.15 0.43
CA ARG A 268 -1.12 -17.24 0.57
C ARG A 268 -2.01 -17.38 -0.66
N VAL A 269 -2.59 -18.58 -0.86
CA VAL A 269 -3.70 -18.77 -1.80
C VAL A 269 -4.97 -18.18 -1.22
N GLN A 270 -5.66 -17.29 -1.97
CA GLN A 270 -6.83 -16.56 -1.49
C GLN A 270 -8.11 -17.40 -1.66
N LYS A 271 -8.47 -18.19 -0.63
CA LYS A 271 -9.65 -19.06 -0.62
C LYS A 271 -10.93 -18.36 -1.05
N GLU A 272 -11.09 -17.11 -0.65
CA GLU A 272 -12.23 -16.23 -0.93
C GLU A 272 -12.40 -15.86 -2.42
N ARG A 273 -11.45 -16.22 -3.26
CA ARG A 273 -11.48 -16.00 -4.73
C ARG A 273 -11.90 -17.22 -5.52
N PHE A 274 -12.06 -18.37 -4.88
CA PHE A 274 -12.45 -19.60 -5.56
C PHE A 274 -13.97 -19.82 -5.52
N ALA A 275 -14.53 -20.23 -6.68
CA ALA A 275 -15.95 -20.58 -6.77
C ALA A 275 -16.27 -21.91 -6.07
N SER A 276 -15.26 -22.79 -5.89
CA SER A 276 -15.43 -24.11 -5.24
C SER A 276 -14.29 -24.42 -4.28
N LEU A 277 -14.59 -25.20 -3.23
CA LEU A 277 -13.59 -25.68 -2.28
C LEU A 277 -12.60 -26.67 -2.94
N ASP A 278 -13.03 -27.41 -3.92
CA ASP A 278 -12.15 -28.39 -4.59
C ASP A 278 -11.12 -27.70 -5.47
N GLY A 279 -11.51 -26.65 -6.20
CA GLY A 279 -10.57 -25.82 -6.95
C GLY A 279 -9.53 -25.15 -6.04
N TYR A 280 -9.96 -24.65 -4.86
CA TYR A 280 -9.05 -24.12 -3.87
C TYR A 280 -8.07 -25.19 -3.35
N ARG A 281 -8.55 -26.40 -3.00
CA ARG A 281 -7.71 -27.49 -2.50
C ARG A 281 -6.68 -27.93 -3.54
N GLN A 282 -7.08 -28.02 -4.81
CA GLN A 282 -6.16 -28.36 -5.90
C GLN A 282 -5.07 -27.30 -6.04
N ALA A 283 -5.44 -26.00 -6.10
CA ALA A 283 -4.48 -24.92 -6.17
C ALA A 283 -3.51 -24.92 -4.97
N LEU A 284 -4.03 -25.20 -3.78
CA LEU A 284 -3.22 -25.30 -2.56
C LEU A 284 -2.20 -26.45 -2.62
N ASN A 285 -2.60 -27.63 -3.12
CA ASN A 285 -1.72 -28.79 -3.28
C ASN A 285 -0.58 -28.53 -4.27
N ASP A 286 -0.85 -27.69 -5.29
CA ASP A 286 0.14 -27.32 -6.30
C ASP A 286 1.02 -26.13 -5.86
N THR A 287 0.70 -25.51 -4.73
CA THR A 287 1.45 -24.37 -4.17
C THR A 287 2.66 -24.85 -3.37
N VAL A 288 3.76 -24.14 -3.49
CA VAL A 288 4.96 -24.38 -2.71
C VAL A 288 4.92 -23.54 -1.44
N MET A 289 4.93 -24.18 -0.27
CA MET A 289 5.09 -23.52 1.04
C MET A 289 6.57 -23.36 1.36
N VAL A 290 6.93 -22.23 1.97
CA VAL A 290 8.31 -22.04 2.48
C VAL A 290 8.49 -22.88 3.74
N THR A 291 9.43 -23.81 3.70
CA THR A 291 9.87 -24.63 4.83
C THR A 291 11.35 -24.40 5.11
N PRO A 292 11.87 -24.76 6.30
CA PRO A 292 13.31 -24.70 6.57
C PRO A 292 14.16 -25.41 5.52
N GLN A 293 13.71 -26.57 5.03
CA GLN A 293 14.39 -27.35 3.99
C GLN A 293 14.40 -26.64 2.64
N LEU A 294 13.31 -25.90 2.29
CA LEU A 294 13.27 -25.11 1.06
C LEU A 294 14.27 -23.95 1.13
N LEU A 295 14.29 -23.25 2.28
CA LEU A 295 15.23 -22.15 2.53
C LEU A 295 16.68 -22.61 2.52
N GLU A 296 16.99 -23.73 3.14
CA GLU A 296 18.33 -24.28 3.16
C GLU A 296 18.80 -24.69 1.76
N ARG A 297 17.89 -25.32 1.00
CA ARG A 297 18.23 -25.88 -0.31
C ARG A 297 18.32 -24.84 -1.41
N TYR A 298 17.46 -23.81 -1.41
CA TYR A 298 17.30 -22.88 -2.54
C TYR A 298 17.56 -21.42 -2.18
N GLY A 299 17.43 -21.04 -0.93
CA GLY A 299 17.74 -19.68 -0.45
C GLY A 299 19.24 -19.45 -0.30
N ASN A 300 19.67 -18.21 -0.53
CA ASN A 300 21.03 -17.82 -0.17
C ASN A 300 21.08 -17.14 1.21
N LYS A 301 22.28 -16.91 1.73
CA LYS A 301 22.46 -16.35 3.08
C LYS A 301 22.10 -14.86 3.20
N HIS A 302 22.09 -14.14 2.09
CA HIS A 302 21.94 -12.68 2.08
C HIS A 302 20.53 -12.23 1.68
N MET A 303 19.71 -13.15 1.17
CA MET A 303 18.35 -12.85 0.81
C MET A 303 17.47 -12.58 2.04
N ILE A 304 16.36 -11.87 1.84
CA ILE A 304 15.30 -11.75 2.83
C ILE A 304 14.03 -12.45 2.37
N LEU A 305 13.30 -13.05 3.32
CA LEU A 305 11.99 -13.64 3.11
C LEU A 305 10.91 -12.69 3.65
N MET A 306 10.02 -12.28 2.77
CA MET A 306 8.90 -11.38 3.02
C MET A 306 7.56 -12.08 2.81
N ASP A 307 6.54 -11.63 3.53
CA ASP A 307 5.13 -12.05 3.37
C ASP A 307 4.21 -10.91 3.83
N PRO A 308 3.21 -10.49 3.03
CA PRO A 308 2.31 -9.40 3.41
C PRO A 308 1.32 -9.77 4.51
N LEU A 309 1.33 -11.05 4.93
CA LEU A 309 0.43 -11.64 5.92
C LEU A 309 -1.08 -11.55 5.53
N PRO A 310 -1.92 -12.46 6.01
CA PRO A 310 -1.61 -13.60 6.89
C PRO A 310 -0.95 -14.74 6.14
N ARG A 311 0.02 -15.39 6.74
CA ARG A 311 0.79 -16.50 6.14
C ARG A 311 0.11 -17.88 6.26
N VAL A 312 -1.14 -18.02 6.18
CA VAL A 312 -1.92 -19.25 6.46
C VAL A 312 -1.27 -20.54 5.92
N ASP A 313 -0.85 -20.53 4.66
CA ASP A 313 -0.33 -21.67 3.90
C ASP A 313 0.93 -21.30 3.08
N SER A 314 1.44 -20.07 3.24
CA SER A 314 2.59 -19.58 2.49
C SER A 314 3.93 -19.91 3.14
N VAL A 315 4.01 -19.82 4.46
CA VAL A 315 5.26 -20.00 5.23
C VAL A 315 5.01 -20.86 6.47
N ASP A 316 5.80 -21.91 6.62
CA ASP A 316 5.81 -22.75 7.81
C ASP A 316 6.26 -21.97 9.05
N PRO A 317 5.56 -22.05 10.19
CA PRO A 317 5.99 -21.43 11.45
C PRO A 317 7.42 -21.79 11.89
N ALA A 318 7.93 -22.96 11.53
CA ALA A 318 9.31 -23.35 11.83
C ALA A 318 10.36 -22.42 11.18
N VAL A 319 9.97 -21.60 10.19
CA VAL A 319 10.84 -20.62 9.52
C VAL A 319 11.03 -19.34 10.34
N ASP A 320 10.17 -19.06 11.34
CA ASP A 320 10.19 -17.80 12.10
C ASP A 320 11.52 -17.53 12.82
N GLY A 321 12.26 -18.60 13.16
CA GLY A 321 13.60 -18.50 13.76
C GLY A 321 14.72 -18.14 12.80
N ASP A 322 14.52 -18.28 11.49
CA ASP A 322 15.53 -17.99 10.47
C ASP A 322 15.78 -16.47 10.37
N GLU A 323 17.05 -16.07 10.28
CA GLU A 323 17.43 -14.64 10.21
C GLU A 323 16.91 -13.95 8.95
N ARG A 324 16.74 -14.69 7.87
CA ARG A 324 16.20 -14.21 6.60
C ARG A 324 14.72 -13.89 6.67
N ALA A 325 13.96 -14.47 7.62
CA ALA A 325 12.52 -14.27 7.79
C ALA A 325 12.23 -12.90 8.42
N VAL A 326 11.97 -11.88 7.58
CA VAL A 326 11.77 -10.50 8.05
C VAL A 326 10.29 -10.11 8.19
N TYR A 327 9.36 -10.94 7.72
CA TYR A 327 7.93 -10.64 7.66
C TYR A 327 7.28 -10.34 9.03
N LEU A 328 7.68 -11.01 10.12
CA LEU A 328 7.23 -10.71 11.49
C LEU A 328 8.18 -9.77 12.26
N ARG A 329 9.29 -9.37 11.67
CA ARG A 329 10.33 -8.55 12.30
C ARG A 329 10.32 -7.14 11.72
N SER A 330 11.17 -6.88 10.70
CA SER A 330 11.32 -5.54 10.12
C SER A 330 10.15 -5.16 9.22
N GLN A 331 9.61 -6.04 8.37
CA GLN A 331 8.58 -5.69 7.40
C GLN A 331 7.31 -5.12 8.07
N ILE A 332 6.79 -5.76 9.10
CA ILE A 332 5.62 -5.24 9.86
C ILE A 332 5.92 -3.87 10.49
N ARG A 333 7.10 -3.74 11.10
CA ARG A 333 7.50 -2.49 11.76
C ARG A 333 7.74 -1.38 10.76
N ASN A 334 8.34 -1.70 9.63
CA ASN A 334 8.52 -0.76 8.52
C ASN A 334 7.18 -0.24 7.99
N GLY A 335 6.13 -1.06 8.05
CA GLY A 335 4.77 -0.61 7.77
C GLY A 335 4.29 0.52 8.67
N LEU A 336 4.60 0.46 9.98
CA LEU A 336 4.31 1.54 10.89
C LEU A 336 5.12 2.80 10.54
N TYR A 337 6.43 2.68 10.36
CA TYR A 337 7.33 3.81 10.14
C TYR A 337 7.04 4.52 8.80
N THR A 338 6.77 3.75 7.75
CA THR A 338 6.42 4.29 6.43
C THR A 338 5.08 5.04 6.47
N ARG A 339 4.09 4.53 7.22
CA ARG A 339 2.81 5.23 7.40
C ARG A 339 2.94 6.50 8.24
N MET A 340 3.81 6.50 9.26
CA MET A 340 4.15 7.73 9.99
C MET A 340 4.75 8.79 9.04
N ALA A 341 5.73 8.41 8.23
CA ALA A 341 6.37 9.29 7.27
C ALA A 341 5.37 9.81 6.22
N LEU A 342 4.55 8.92 5.65
CA LEU A 342 3.56 9.28 4.64
C LEU A 342 2.53 10.28 5.19
N LEU A 343 1.99 10.03 6.38
CA LEU A 343 1.05 10.94 7.03
C LEU A 343 1.67 12.32 7.29
N ALA A 344 2.91 12.36 7.80
CA ALA A 344 3.61 13.61 8.04
C ALA A 344 3.83 14.42 6.75
N LEU A 345 4.21 13.75 5.65
CA LEU A 345 4.40 14.38 4.35
C LEU A 345 3.08 14.89 3.75
N VAL A 346 2.03 14.06 3.72
CA VAL A 346 0.73 14.41 3.14
C VAL A 346 0.07 15.55 3.91
N LEU A 347 0.25 15.59 5.23
CA LEU A 347 -0.26 16.67 6.08
C LEU A 347 0.68 17.90 6.16
N GLY A 348 1.80 17.89 5.42
CA GLY A 348 2.74 19.01 5.36
C GLY A 348 3.42 19.31 6.69
N ARG A 349 3.75 18.26 7.44
CA ARG A 349 4.39 18.34 8.77
C ARG A 349 5.86 17.89 8.74
N ALA A 350 6.37 17.54 7.54
CA ALA A 350 7.77 17.17 7.33
C ALA A 350 8.25 17.50 5.90
#